data_2a4e432067323045adc8b1cf5dc4ad93
#
_entry.id   2a4e432067323045adc8b1cf5dc4ad93
#
_cell.length_a   1.000
_cell.length_b   1.000
_cell.length_c   1.000
_cell.angle_alpha   90.00
_cell.angle_beta   90.00
_cell.angle_gamma   90.00
#
_symmetry.space_group_name_H-M   'P 1'
#
loop_
_entity.id
_entity.type
_entity.pdbx_description
1 polymer ?
#
loop_
_entity_poly.entity_id
_entity_poly.type
_entity_poly.pdbx_seq_one_letter_code
_entity_poly.pdbx_strand_id
1 'polypeptide(L)'
;MKVLFIVIGIIILIATIIALRVFFGLGHPGNAAPYALRRQLPRDNSPLRGKTILCLGSSISSGFSSGGVSFPDYLGRIDGCRIIQETVSATTLADRGHYSYLKRLRRRMARMPQAPDCFLCQLSTNDATFRSVPGRVSRCFRAEDFDASTTVGGMEAILAMVREKWDCPIVFYTAARYDNPRYHKLVNLLVDLQEKWDFALLDLWHDNAFNALSPEERALYMNDAVHPTRAGYLLWWLPQFQKILTEVLAKE
;
A
#
# COMPACT_ATOMS: atom_id res chain seq x y z
N MET A 1 31.74 -38.70 9.00
CA MET A 1 30.37 -38.23 9.34
C MET A 1 30.33 -36.78 9.85
N LYS A 2 31.06 -36.38 10.91
CA LYS A 2 31.01 -35.00 11.46
C LYS A 2 31.30 -33.89 10.42
N VAL A 3 32.34 -34.06 9.58
CA VAL A 3 32.68 -33.08 8.53
C VAL A 3 31.55 -32.93 7.49
N LEU A 4 30.91 -34.02 7.09
CA LEU A 4 29.80 -34.01 6.15
C LEU A 4 28.60 -33.20 6.71
N PHE A 5 28.25 -33.39 7.98
CA PHE A 5 27.18 -32.62 8.64
C PHE A 5 27.50 -31.12 8.73
N ILE A 6 28.76 -30.77 8.99
CA ILE A 6 29.21 -29.37 9.01
C ILE A 6 29.07 -28.73 7.62
N VAL A 7 29.52 -29.42 6.56
CA VAL A 7 29.43 -28.94 5.18
C VAL A 7 27.96 -28.75 4.75
N ILE A 8 27.10 -29.71 5.04
CA ILE A 8 25.66 -29.62 4.77
C ILE A 8 25.04 -28.42 5.53
N GLY A 9 25.39 -28.25 6.81
CA GLY A 9 24.90 -27.11 7.61
C GLY A 9 25.31 -25.75 7.04
N ILE A 10 26.55 -25.64 6.56
CA ILE A 10 27.02 -24.40 5.90
C ILE A 10 26.27 -24.15 4.60
N ILE A 11 26.03 -25.16 3.77
CA ILE A 11 25.28 -25.02 2.50
C ILE A 11 23.86 -24.58 2.79
N ILE A 12 23.17 -25.17 3.74
CA ILE A 12 21.82 -24.80 4.14
C ILE A 12 21.79 -23.34 4.64
N LEU A 13 22.75 -22.95 5.47
CA LEU A 13 22.84 -21.58 5.98
C LEU A 13 23.03 -20.56 4.83
N ILE A 14 23.94 -20.83 3.90
CA ILE A 14 24.19 -19.97 2.74
C ILE A 14 22.93 -19.87 1.87
N ALA A 15 22.29 -21.00 1.56
CA ALA A 15 21.06 -21.03 0.78
C ALA A 15 19.93 -20.22 1.46
N THR A 16 19.80 -20.36 2.77
CA THR A 16 18.83 -19.59 3.57
C THR A 16 19.12 -18.09 3.52
N ILE A 17 20.37 -17.69 3.68
CA ILE A 17 20.78 -16.28 3.59
C ILE A 17 20.47 -15.71 2.20
N ILE A 18 20.77 -16.45 1.13
CA ILE A 18 20.47 -16.04 -0.24
C ILE A 18 18.96 -15.91 -0.43
N ALA A 19 18.18 -16.88 -0.01
CA ALA A 19 16.72 -16.86 -0.10
C ALA A 19 16.12 -15.65 0.64
N LEU A 20 16.57 -15.38 1.86
CA LEU A 20 16.13 -14.20 2.62
C LEU A 20 16.53 -12.89 1.93
N ARG A 21 17.76 -12.81 1.37
CA ARG A 21 18.18 -11.62 0.63
C ARG A 21 17.28 -11.35 -0.57
N VAL A 22 16.97 -12.37 -1.36
CA VAL A 22 16.06 -12.26 -2.51
C VAL A 22 14.66 -11.84 -2.05
N PHE A 23 14.14 -12.50 -1.02
CA PHE A 23 12.80 -12.22 -0.47
C PHE A 23 12.65 -10.79 0.03
N PHE A 24 13.65 -10.25 0.72
CA PHE A 24 13.65 -8.86 1.20
C PHE A 24 14.21 -7.85 0.19
N GLY A 25 14.51 -8.25 -1.03
CA GLY A 25 15.07 -7.38 -2.07
C GLY A 25 16.48 -6.85 -1.77
N LEU A 26 17.22 -7.51 -0.87
CA LEU A 26 18.58 -7.10 -0.50
C LEU A 26 19.56 -7.41 -1.64
N GLY A 27 20.16 -6.35 -2.20
CA GLY A 27 21.05 -6.47 -3.36
C GLY A 27 20.33 -6.38 -4.71
N HIS A 28 19.01 -6.16 -4.71
CA HIS A 28 18.26 -5.92 -5.94
C HIS A 28 18.71 -4.58 -6.58
N PRO A 29 18.97 -4.53 -7.92
CA PRO A 29 19.42 -3.30 -8.60
C PRO A 29 18.48 -2.11 -8.36
N GLY A 30 17.16 -2.35 -8.34
CA GLY A 30 16.15 -1.32 -8.04
C GLY A 30 16.19 -0.79 -6.60
N ASN A 31 16.94 -1.43 -5.69
CA ASN A 31 17.15 -0.96 -4.32
C ASN A 31 18.53 -0.28 -4.12
N ALA A 32 19.27 -0.06 -5.22
CA ALA A 32 20.60 0.52 -5.20
C ALA A 32 20.62 1.98 -4.72
N ALA A 33 21.83 2.50 -4.47
CA ALA A 33 22.07 3.81 -3.89
C ALA A 33 21.41 5.01 -4.64
N PRO A 34 21.29 5.05 -5.98
CA PRO A 34 20.61 6.14 -6.68
C PRO A 34 19.15 6.34 -6.23
N TYR A 35 18.47 5.27 -5.89
CA TYR A 35 17.06 5.27 -5.48
C TYR A 35 16.88 5.40 -3.96
N ALA A 36 17.97 5.51 -3.19
CA ALA A 36 17.88 5.66 -1.74
C ALA A 36 17.18 6.97 -1.36
N LEU A 37 16.25 6.90 -0.39
CA LEU A 37 15.47 8.05 0.08
C LEU A 37 16.35 9.26 0.44
N ARG A 38 17.48 9.04 1.12
CA ARG A 38 18.43 10.08 1.54
C ARG A 38 19.08 10.85 0.38
N ARG A 39 19.07 10.29 -0.85
CA ARG A 39 19.64 10.92 -2.04
C ARG A 39 18.63 11.76 -2.81
N GLN A 40 17.35 11.64 -2.48
CA GLN A 40 16.31 12.42 -3.14
C GLN A 40 16.29 13.84 -2.58
N LEU A 41 16.21 14.82 -3.49
CA LEU A 41 16.16 16.23 -3.12
C LEU A 41 14.70 16.67 -2.95
N PRO A 42 14.43 17.57 -2.00
CA PRO A 42 13.11 18.19 -1.89
C PRO A 42 12.77 19.01 -3.14
N ARG A 43 11.50 19.05 -3.50
CA ARG A 43 10.95 19.93 -4.52
C ARG A 43 10.37 21.18 -3.84
N ASP A 44 10.95 22.34 -4.11
CA ASP A 44 10.62 23.58 -3.38
C ASP A 44 9.16 24.01 -3.55
N ASN A 45 8.62 23.88 -4.74
CA ASN A 45 7.26 24.33 -5.10
C ASN A 45 6.25 23.17 -5.21
N SER A 46 6.34 22.16 -4.34
CA SER A 46 5.33 21.10 -4.33
C SER A 46 3.99 21.61 -3.78
N PRO A 47 2.86 21.39 -4.48
CA PRO A 47 1.53 21.73 -3.98
C PRO A 47 1.14 20.88 -2.75
N LEU A 48 1.84 19.79 -2.51
CA LEU A 48 1.61 18.88 -1.39
C LEU A 48 2.41 19.24 -0.13
N ARG A 49 3.27 20.26 -0.20
CA ARG A 49 4.12 20.67 0.93
C ARG A 49 3.28 21.02 2.17
N GLY A 50 3.65 20.44 3.31
CA GLY A 50 2.98 20.65 4.60
C GLY A 50 1.68 19.89 4.78
N LYS A 51 1.13 19.29 3.72
CA LYS A 51 -0.09 18.46 3.81
C LYS A 51 0.17 17.20 4.62
N THR A 52 -0.76 16.87 5.51
CA THR A 52 -0.73 15.66 6.35
C THR A 52 -1.47 14.53 5.67
N ILE A 53 -0.78 13.46 5.31
CA ILE A 53 -1.34 12.28 4.66
C ILE A 53 -1.29 11.10 5.62
N LEU A 54 -2.44 10.53 5.96
CA LEU A 54 -2.51 9.28 6.74
C LEU A 54 -2.62 8.09 5.78
N CYS A 55 -1.60 7.25 5.77
CA CYS A 55 -1.52 6.05 4.92
C CYS A 55 -1.89 4.81 5.72
N LEU A 56 -2.98 4.13 5.34
CA LEU A 56 -3.38 2.82 5.87
C LEU A 56 -3.11 1.75 4.82
N GLY A 57 -2.27 0.76 5.15
CA GLY A 57 -1.87 -0.22 4.15
C GLY A 57 -1.18 -1.47 4.69
N SER A 58 -0.64 -2.28 3.78
CA SER A 58 0.10 -3.50 4.10
C SER A 58 1.54 -3.48 3.57
N SER A 59 2.05 -4.59 3.08
CA SER A 59 3.45 -4.75 2.64
C SER A 59 3.87 -3.78 1.53
N ILE A 60 2.99 -3.49 0.57
CA ILE A 60 3.28 -2.52 -0.50
C ILE A 60 3.48 -1.13 0.12
N SER A 61 2.57 -0.70 1.00
CA SER A 61 2.67 0.63 1.64
C SER A 61 3.83 0.73 2.63
N SER A 62 4.27 -0.40 3.21
CA SER A 62 5.40 -0.43 4.17
C SER A 62 6.77 -0.56 3.51
N GLY A 63 6.85 -0.77 2.19
CA GLY A 63 8.11 -0.97 1.49
C GLY A 63 8.80 -2.30 1.82
N PHE A 64 8.04 -3.40 1.92
CA PHE A 64 8.53 -4.71 2.37
C PHE A 64 9.80 -5.17 1.64
N SER A 65 9.84 -5.10 0.31
CA SER A 65 10.98 -5.54 -0.51
C SER A 65 11.95 -4.41 -0.90
N SER A 66 11.83 -3.24 -0.28
CA SER A 66 12.62 -2.04 -0.59
C SER A 66 13.34 -1.47 0.64
N GLY A 67 13.49 -2.32 1.68
CA GLY A 67 14.16 -1.93 2.92
C GLY A 67 13.35 -0.93 3.75
N GLY A 68 12.02 -1.07 3.75
CA GLY A 68 11.12 -0.22 4.52
C GLY A 68 10.91 1.18 3.93
N VAL A 69 11.23 1.39 2.65
CA VAL A 69 11.02 2.66 1.95
C VAL A 69 9.98 2.46 0.85
N SER A 70 8.91 3.21 0.87
CA SER A 70 7.83 3.15 -0.11
C SER A 70 7.43 4.53 -0.63
N PHE A 71 6.42 4.62 -1.51
CA PHE A 71 6.01 5.90 -2.08
C PHE A 71 5.62 6.96 -1.02
N PRO A 72 5.00 6.64 0.15
CA PRO A 72 4.75 7.64 1.18
C PRO A 72 6.04 8.31 1.69
N ASP A 73 7.12 7.54 1.83
CA ASP A 73 8.40 8.10 2.28
C ASP A 73 8.95 9.10 1.26
N TYR A 74 8.80 8.81 -0.04
CA TYR A 74 9.20 9.73 -1.11
C TYR A 74 8.31 10.98 -1.17
N LEU A 75 6.98 10.87 -0.95
CA LEU A 75 6.10 12.03 -0.79
C LEU A 75 6.56 12.92 0.37
N GLY A 76 6.91 12.32 1.50
CA GLY A 76 7.47 13.07 2.63
C GLY A 76 8.79 13.75 2.29
N ARG A 77 9.71 13.03 1.65
CA ARG A 77 11.07 13.52 1.35
C ARG A 77 11.11 14.54 0.22
N ILE A 78 10.37 14.28 -0.86
CA ILE A 78 10.41 15.09 -2.09
C ILE A 78 9.39 16.22 -2.04
N ASP A 79 8.16 15.91 -1.65
CA ASP A 79 7.06 16.87 -1.68
C ASP A 79 6.88 17.62 -0.36
N GLY A 80 7.54 17.20 0.71
CA GLY A 80 7.45 17.83 2.01
C GLY A 80 6.12 17.55 2.74
N CYS A 81 5.45 16.44 2.41
CA CYS A 81 4.26 15.97 3.12
C CYS A 81 4.62 15.51 4.54
N ARG A 82 3.72 15.72 5.47
CA ARG A 82 3.73 15.05 6.77
C ARG A 82 3.04 13.69 6.63
N ILE A 83 3.82 12.62 6.60
CA ILE A 83 3.30 11.27 6.43
C ILE A 83 3.07 10.60 7.79
N ILE A 84 1.85 10.05 7.97
CA ILE A 84 1.50 9.20 9.11
C ILE A 84 1.24 7.80 8.55
N GLN A 85 2.11 6.85 8.85
CA GLN A 85 2.00 5.49 8.34
C GLN A 85 1.36 4.55 9.35
N GLU A 86 0.26 3.92 8.97
CA GLU A 86 -0.37 2.77 9.60
C GLU A 86 -0.26 1.57 8.65
N THR A 87 0.98 1.14 8.40
CA THR A 87 1.30 0.12 7.40
C THR A 87 1.95 -1.09 8.06
N VAL A 88 1.34 -2.26 7.92
CA VAL A 88 1.84 -3.53 8.51
C VAL A 88 1.70 -4.63 7.47
N SER A 89 2.81 -5.27 7.13
CA SER A 89 2.84 -6.39 6.17
C SER A 89 1.94 -7.54 6.61
N ALA A 90 1.41 -8.30 5.64
CA ALA A 90 0.54 -9.46 5.84
C ALA A 90 -0.78 -9.16 6.58
N THR A 91 -1.28 -7.93 6.53
CA THR A 91 -2.57 -7.54 7.13
C THR A 91 -3.66 -7.34 6.08
N THR A 92 -4.91 -7.46 6.49
CA THR A 92 -6.11 -7.50 5.64
C THR A 92 -7.09 -6.37 5.97
N LEU A 93 -7.91 -6.01 4.98
CA LEU A 93 -9.10 -5.16 5.13
C LEU A 93 -10.19 -5.92 5.90
N ALA A 94 -10.43 -7.19 5.56
CA ALA A 94 -11.25 -8.07 6.38
C ALA A 94 -10.68 -8.09 7.81
N ASP A 95 -11.53 -7.85 8.83
CA ASP A 95 -11.10 -7.69 10.23
C ASP A 95 -10.65 -9.03 10.85
N ARG A 96 -9.51 -9.52 10.38
CA ARG A 96 -8.86 -10.74 10.85
C ARG A 96 -7.58 -10.43 11.63
N GLY A 97 -7.38 -11.15 12.72
CA GLY A 97 -6.17 -11.00 13.55
C GLY A 97 -6.08 -9.65 14.28
N HIS A 98 -4.96 -9.46 14.99
CA HIS A 98 -4.78 -8.30 15.88
C HIS A 98 -4.40 -7.00 15.17
N TYR A 99 -3.91 -7.07 13.93
CA TYR A 99 -3.37 -5.94 13.17
C TYR A 99 -4.14 -5.65 11.87
N SER A 100 -5.43 -6.07 11.78
CA SER A 100 -6.26 -5.69 10.64
C SER A 100 -6.27 -4.17 10.42
N TYR A 101 -6.59 -3.75 9.21
CA TYR A 101 -6.68 -2.32 8.89
C TYR A 101 -7.63 -1.59 9.83
N LEU A 102 -8.81 -2.15 10.07
CA LEU A 102 -9.83 -1.56 10.92
C LEU A 102 -9.35 -1.36 12.37
N LYS A 103 -8.67 -2.37 12.95
CA LYS A 103 -8.14 -2.28 14.32
C LYS A 103 -7.01 -1.25 14.43
N ARG A 104 -6.16 -1.13 13.42
CA ARG A 104 -5.12 -0.10 13.40
C ARG A 104 -5.71 1.29 13.25
N LEU A 105 -6.69 1.46 12.36
CA LEU A 105 -7.39 2.72 12.18
C LEU A 105 -8.07 3.18 13.47
N ARG A 106 -8.82 2.31 14.16
CA ARG A 106 -9.45 2.62 15.46
C ARG A 106 -8.42 3.11 16.49
N ARG A 107 -7.28 2.43 16.60
CA ARG A 107 -6.21 2.85 17.51
C ARG A 107 -5.59 4.19 17.11
N ARG A 108 -5.44 4.45 15.81
CA ARG A 108 -4.95 5.74 15.30
C ARG A 108 -5.94 6.85 15.58
N MET A 109 -7.20 6.66 15.30
CA MET A 109 -8.27 7.64 15.55
C MET A 109 -8.38 8.05 17.03
N ALA A 110 -8.18 7.10 17.94
CA ALA A 110 -8.18 7.40 19.36
C ALA A 110 -7.03 8.34 19.81
N ARG A 111 -5.91 8.36 19.05
CA ARG A 111 -4.71 9.17 19.32
C ARG A 111 -4.58 10.40 18.43
N MET A 112 -5.45 10.54 17.45
CA MET A 112 -5.41 11.61 16.45
C MET A 112 -6.79 12.27 16.35
N PRO A 113 -7.07 13.27 17.20
CA PRO A 113 -8.37 13.98 17.18
C PRO A 113 -8.53 14.85 15.93
N GLN A 114 -7.42 15.38 15.40
CA GLN A 114 -7.43 16.23 14.20
C GLN A 114 -7.46 15.37 12.93
N ALA A 115 -8.24 15.82 11.94
CA ALA A 115 -8.26 15.21 10.61
C ALA A 115 -6.91 15.34 9.91
N PRO A 116 -6.47 14.32 9.14
CA PRO A 116 -5.43 14.52 8.12
C PRO A 116 -6.01 15.35 6.96
N ASP A 117 -5.14 15.97 6.16
CA ASP A 117 -5.57 16.60 4.91
C ASP A 117 -6.05 15.55 3.88
N CYS A 118 -5.56 14.31 3.96
CA CYS A 118 -6.04 13.20 3.14
C CYS A 118 -5.84 11.86 3.84
N PHE A 119 -6.83 10.99 3.75
CA PHE A 119 -6.75 9.58 4.14
C PHE A 119 -6.49 8.71 2.92
N LEU A 120 -5.35 8.02 2.89
CA LEU A 120 -4.92 7.15 1.80
C LEU A 120 -4.99 5.68 2.23
N CYS A 121 -5.76 4.85 1.52
CA CYS A 121 -6.00 3.46 1.89
C CYS A 121 -5.65 2.49 0.76
N GLN A 122 -4.84 1.50 1.06
CA GLN A 122 -4.50 0.43 0.13
C GLN A 122 -5.60 -0.63 0.05
N LEU A 123 -6.05 -1.01 -1.15
CA LEU A 123 -6.73 -2.29 -1.34
C LEU A 123 -5.72 -3.42 -1.08
N SER A 124 -5.92 -4.16 0.00
CA SER A 124 -4.94 -5.16 0.44
C SER A 124 -4.89 -6.37 -0.49
N THR A 125 -3.70 -6.69 -1.00
CA THR A 125 -3.43 -7.93 -1.75
C THR A 125 -3.54 -9.18 -0.87
N ASN A 126 -3.39 -9.03 0.45
CA ASN A 126 -3.48 -10.14 1.40
C ASN A 126 -4.90 -10.70 1.53
N ASP A 127 -5.93 -9.89 1.31
CA ASP A 127 -7.32 -10.38 1.29
C ASP A 127 -7.52 -11.43 0.20
N ALA A 128 -6.92 -11.24 -0.96
CA ALA A 128 -6.92 -12.25 -2.04
C ALA A 128 -6.02 -13.45 -1.70
N THR A 129 -4.80 -13.20 -1.19
CA THR A 129 -3.81 -14.23 -0.85
C THR A 129 -4.32 -15.16 0.26
N PHE A 130 -4.88 -14.60 1.33
CA PHE A 130 -5.40 -15.36 2.47
C PHE A 130 -6.86 -15.78 2.29
N ARG A 131 -7.40 -15.60 1.07
CA ARG A 131 -8.76 -16.00 0.71
C ARG A 131 -9.82 -15.46 1.67
N SER A 132 -9.72 -14.17 2.02
CA SER A 132 -10.78 -13.49 2.75
C SER A 132 -12.09 -13.58 1.97
N VAL A 133 -13.20 -13.66 2.67
CA VAL A 133 -14.52 -13.60 2.03
C VAL A 133 -14.68 -12.22 1.42
N PRO A 134 -14.94 -12.10 0.10
CA PRO A 134 -15.02 -10.78 -0.54
C PRO A 134 -16.12 -9.89 0.06
N GLY A 135 -17.28 -10.47 0.38
CA GLY A 135 -18.45 -9.71 0.77
C GLY A 135 -19.18 -9.10 -0.44
N ARG A 136 -20.04 -8.14 -0.18
CA ARG A 136 -20.79 -7.35 -1.19
C ARG A 136 -21.01 -5.94 -0.67
N VAL A 137 -21.20 -4.98 -1.54
CA VAL A 137 -21.57 -3.61 -1.18
C VAL A 137 -22.94 -3.65 -0.50
N SER A 138 -23.04 -3.06 0.67
CA SER A 138 -24.27 -3.02 1.47
C SER A 138 -25.12 -1.80 1.11
N ARG A 139 -26.33 -1.71 1.67
CA ARG A 139 -27.15 -0.49 1.60
C ARG A 139 -27.02 0.39 2.85
N CYS A 140 -26.25 -0.06 3.84
CA CYS A 140 -26.02 0.65 5.10
C CYS A 140 -24.93 1.70 4.96
N PHE A 141 -24.89 2.65 5.91
CA PHE A 141 -23.88 3.72 5.97
C PHE A 141 -23.21 3.84 7.34
N ARG A 142 -23.65 3.09 8.36
CA ARG A 142 -23.07 3.16 9.72
C ARG A 142 -22.04 2.06 9.90
N ALA A 143 -20.93 2.38 10.56
CA ALA A 143 -19.79 1.46 10.72
C ALA A 143 -20.13 0.13 11.41
N GLU A 144 -21.08 0.14 12.32
CA GLU A 144 -21.56 -1.04 13.06
C GLU A 144 -22.44 -1.99 12.25
N ASP A 145 -23.02 -1.53 11.13
CA ASP A 145 -23.92 -2.31 10.30
C ASP A 145 -23.20 -3.20 9.28
N PHE A 146 -21.87 -3.09 9.17
CA PHE A 146 -21.09 -3.81 8.19
C PHE A 146 -20.50 -5.10 8.76
N ASP A 147 -20.58 -6.19 7.98
CA ASP A 147 -19.83 -7.41 8.27
C ASP A 147 -18.34 -7.23 7.99
N ALA A 148 -17.64 -6.63 8.95
CA ALA A 148 -16.21 -6.38 8.85
C ALA A 148 -15.35 -7.65 8.73
N SER A 149 -15.90 -8.85 8.90
CA SER A 149 -15.20 -10.11 8.64
C SER A 149 -14.94 -10.36 7.16
N THR A 150 -15.66 -9.63 6.28
CA THR A 150 -15.48 -9.63 4.82
C THR A 150 -14.61 -8.46 4.36
N THR A 151 -14.01 -8.57 3.17
CA THR A 151 -13.15 -7.50 2.62
C THR A 151 -13.95 -6.22 2.37
N VAL A 152 -15.11 -6.33 1.70
CA VAL A 152 -15.99 -5.16 1.42
C VAL A 152 -16.55 -4.57 2.70
N GLY A 153 -17.05 -5.40 3.62
CA GLY A 153 -17.55 -4.88 4.90
C GLY A 153 -16.46 -4.18 5.73
N GLY A 154 -15.20 -4.65 5.67
CA GLY A 154 -14.06 -3.96 6.25
C GLY A 154 -13.77 -2.61 5.59
N MET A 155 -13.85 -2.52 4.25
CA MET A 155 -13.72 -1.26 3.53
C MET A 155 -14.83 -0.28 3.89
N GLU A 156 -16.08 -0.71 3.89
CA GLU A 156 -17.24 0.12 4.25
C GLU A 156 -17.16 0.64 5.69
N ALA A 157 -16.75 -0.22 6.63
CA ALA A 157 -16.53 0.21 8.02
C ALA A 157 -15.43 1.28 8.14
N ILE A 158 -14.34 1.15 7.38
CA ILE A 158 -13.26 2.14 7.33
C ILE A 158 -13.79 3.46 6.75
N LEU A 159 -14.52 3.42 5.62
CA LEU A 159 -15.10 4.60 4.96
C LEU A 159 -16.05 5.36 5.90
N ALA A 160 -17.00 4.63 6.52
CA ALA A 160 -17.94 5.21 7.48
C ALA A 160 -17.21 5.88 8.65
N MET A 161 -16.24 5.20 9.25
CA MET A 161 -15.47 5.76 10.37
C MET A 161 -14.68 7.01 9.99
N VAL A 162 -14.07 7.06 8.80
CA VAL A 162 -13.30 8.22 8.33
C VAL A 162 -14.24 9.40 8.08
N ARG A 163 -15.39 9.16 7.44
CA ARG A 163 -16.41 10.20 7.21
C ARG A 163 -16.97 10.74 8.50
N GLU A 164 -17.31 9.87 9.45
CA GLU A 164 -17.86 10.28 10.74
C GLU A 164 -16.85 11.06 11.60
N LYS A 165 -15.59 10.60 11.64
CA LYS A 165 -14.59 11.16 12.56
C LYS A 165 -13.88 12.39 12.01
N TRP A 166 -13.50 12.37 10.73
CA TRP A 166 -12.59 13.35 10.16
C TRP A 166 -13.18 14.12 8.98
N ASP A 167 -14.09 13.50 8.24
CA ASP A 167 -14.71 14.05 7.03
C ASP A 167 -13.68 14.68 6.06
N CYS A 168 -12.54 14.02 5.93
CA CYS A 168 -11.47 14.44 5.04
C CYS A 168 -11.54 13.69 3.70
N PRO A 169 -10.87 14.19 2.64
CA PRO A 169 -10.70 13.49 1.39
C PRO A 169 -10.15 12.07 1.58
N ILE A 170 -10.76 11.11 0.90
CA ILE A 170 -10.37 9.70 0.92
C ILE A 170 -9.86 9.30 -0.45
N VAL A 171 -8.70 8.67 -0.50
CA VAL A 171 -8.15 8.03 -1.69
C VAL A 171 -7.92 6.55 -1.43
N PHE A 172 -8.61 5.68 -2.16
CA PHE A 172 -8.21 4.28 -2.25
C PHE A 172 -7.27 4.06 -3.42
N TYR A 173 -6.38 3.07 -3.31
CA TYR A 173 -5.53 2.67 -4.42
C TYR A 173 -5.36 1.16 -4.51
N THR A 174 -5.19 0.68 -5.74
CA THR A 174 -4.97 -0.73 -6.07
C THR A 174 -3.48 -1.02 -6.22
N ALA A 175 -3.09 -2.31 -6.23
CA ALA A 175 -1.76 -2.72 -6.66
C ALA A 175 -1.63 -2.61 -8.19
N ALA A 176 -0.38 -2.60 -8.69
CA ALA A 176 -0.09 -2.87 -10.09
C ALA A 176 -0.65 -4.25 -10.49
N ARG A 177 -0.92 -4.45 -11.78
CA ARG A 177 -1.52 -5.70 -12.30
C ARG A 177 -0.56 -6.87 -12.16
N TYR A 178 -1.08 -7.98 -11.61
CA TYR A 178 -0.41 -9.27 -11.53
C TYR A 178 -1.43 -10.39 -11.70
N ASP A 179 -0.98 -11.61 -11.98
CA ASP A 179 -1.89 -12.75 -12.21
C ASP A 179 -2.55 -13.19 -10.89
N ASN A 180 -3.72 -12.64 -10.59
CA ASN A 180 -4.54 -13.01 -9.45
C ASN A 180 -6.03 -12.69 -9.67
N PRO A 181 -6.84 -13.67 -10.12
CA PRO A 181 -8.28 -13.45 -10.37
C PRO A 181 -9.07 -13.03 -9.12
N ARG A 182 -8.64 -13.46 -7.92
CA ARG A 182 -9.29 -13.04 -6.67
C ARG A 182 -9.05 -11.56 -6.38
N TYR A 183 -7.83 -11.09 -6.59
CA TYR A 183 -7.53 -9.67 -6.41
C TYR A 183 -8.27 -8.82 -7.44
N HIS A 184 -8.31 -9.25 -8.69
CA HIS A 184 -9.12 -8.59 -9.73
C HIS A 184 -10.59 -8.44 -9.31
N LYS A 185 -11.18 -9.51 -8.75
CA LYS A 185 -12.55 -9.43 -8.20
C LYS A 185 -12.67 -8.38 -7.11
N LEU A 186 -11.68 -8.25 -6.22
CA LEU A 186 -11.70 -7.23 -5.16
C LEU A 186 -11.55 -5.81 -5.73
N VAL A 187 -10.76 -5.64 -6.78
CA VAL A 187 -10.64 -4.35 -7.51
C VAL A 187 -12.00 -3.93 -8.08
N ASN A 188 -12.71 -4.83 -8.76
CA ASN A 188 -14.05 -4.54 -9.30
C ASN A 188 -15.04 -4.15 -8.18
N LEU A 189 -15.02 -4.86 -7.05
CA LEU A 189 -15.85 -4.51 -5.89
C LEU A 189 -15.47 -3.15 -5.28
N LEU A 190 -14.20 -2.73 -5.36
CA LEU A 190 -13.77 -1.39 -4.93
C LEU A 190 -14.29 -0.31 -5.90
N VAL A 191 -14.34 -0.58 -7.20
CA VAL A 191 -14.97 0.31 -8.19
C VAL A 191 -16.46 0.46 -7.90
N ASP A 192 -17.19 -0.65 -7.69
CA ASP A 192 -18.62 -0.61 -7.32
C ASP A 192 -18.83 0.18 -6.01
N LEU A 193 -17.90 0.09 -5.07
CA LEU A 193 -17.96 0.78 -3.80
C LEU A 193 -17.80 2.31 -3.94
N GLN A 194 -17.05 2.76 -4.93
CA GLN A 194 -16.83 4.18 -5.23
C GLN A 194 -18.15 4.90 -5.55
N GLU A 195 -19.06 4.25 -6.27
CA GLU A 195 -20.38 4.83 -6.60
C GLU A 195 -21.20 5.18 -5.34
N LYS A 196 -21.05 4.38 -4.29
CA LYS A 196 -21.77 4.58 -3.03
C LYS A 196 -21.14 5.65 -2.13
N TRP A 197 -19.79 5.67 -2.06
CA TRP A 197 -19.06 6.39 -1.00
C TRP A 197 -18.36 7.65 -1.47
N ASP A 198 -18.37 7.96 -2.76
CA ASP A 198 -17.76 9.16 -3.37
C ASP A 198 -16.34 9.45 -2.88
N PHE A 199 -15.46 8.45 -2.97
CA PHE A 199 -14.03 8.60 -2.71
C PHE A 199 -13.22 8.65 -4.01
N ALA A 200 -12.03 9.23 -4.00
CA ALA A 200 -11.11 9.16 -5.13
C ALA A 200 -10.45 7.78 -5.22
N LEU A 201 -10.34 7.24 -6.43
CA LEU A 201 -9.72 5.94 -6.69
C LEU A 201 -8.51 6.08 -7.60
N LEU A 202 -7.34 5.68 -7.12
CA LEU A 202 -6.15 5.46 -7.95
C LEU A 202 -6.13 3.99 -8.38
N ASP A 203 -6.77 3.72 -9.50
CA ASP A 203 -6.88 2.37 -10.07
C ASP A 203 -5.66 2.01 -10.92
N LEU A 204 -4.58 1.65 -10.27
CA LEU A 204 -3.36 1.20 -10.94
C LEU A 204 -3.53 -0.17 -11.61
N TRP A 205 -4.52 -0.95 -11.19
CA TRP A 205 -4.77 -2.27 -11.76
C TRP A 205 -5.28 -2.21 -13.19
N HIS A 206 -6.26 -1.37 -13.47
CA HIS A 206 -6.85 -1.24 -14.80
C HIS A 206 -6.10 -0.25 -15.70
N ASP A 207 -5.20 0.55 -15.17
CA ASP A 207 -4.39 1.48 -15.96
C ASP A 207 -3.41 0.72 -16.86
N ASN A 208 -3.75 0.64 -18.15
CA ASN A 208 -2.93 -0.06 -19.15
C ASN A 208 -1.61 0.64 -19.41
N ALA A 209 -1.57 1.98 -19.38
CA ALA A 209 -0.34 2.75 -19.58
C ALA A 209 0.62 2.54 -18.40
N PHE A 210 0.11 2.59 -17.18
CA PHE A 210 0.88 2.31 -15.98
C PHE A 210 1.47 0.88 -15.97
N ASN A 211 0.74 -0.11 -16.49
CA ASN A 211 1.17 -1.50 -16.51
C ASN A 211 1.99 -1.90 -17.75
N ALA A 212 2.19 -0.98 -18.73
CA ALA A 212 2.94 -1.24 -19.97
C ALA A 212 4.46 -1.11 -19.74
N LEU A 213 5.00 -1.81 -18.75
CA LEU A 213 6.44 -1.84 -18.48
C LEU A 213 7.18 -2.73 -19.46
N SER A 214 8.34 -2.27 -19.94
CA SER A 214 9.30 -3.15 -20.63
C SER A 214 9.81 -4.26 -19.69
N PRO A 215 10.37 -5.36 -20.21
CA PRO A 215 11.00 -6.39 -19.36
C PRO A 215 12.08 -5.81 -18.44
N GLU A 216 12.87 -4.86 -18.91
CA GLU A 216 13.94 -4.20 -18.19
C GLU A 216 13.40 -3.32 -17.07
N GLU A 217 12.36 -2.53 -17.33
CA GLU A 217 11.67 -1.72 -16.31
C GLU A 217 11.04 -2.61 -15.25
N ARG A 218 10.36 -3.68 -15.66
CA ARG A 218 9.77 -4.63 -14.71
C ARG A 218 10.83 -5.27 -13.83
N ALA A 219 11.97 -5.67 -14.41
CA ALA A 219 13.09 -6.24 -13.66
C ALA A 219 13.74 -5.24 -12.71
N LEU A 220 13.70 -3.93 -13.00
CA LEU A 220 14.22 -2.89 -12.14
C LEU A 220 13.20 -2.49 -11.05
N TYR A 221 11.92 -2.39 -11.40
CA TYR A 221 10.88 -1.81 -10.55
C TYR A 221 10.21 -2.80 -9.61
N MET A 222 10.26 -4.12 -9.89
CA MET A 222 9.58 -5.14 -9.10
C MET A 222 10.58 -6.15 -8.53
N ASN A 223 10.45 -6.44 -7.23
CA ASN A 223 11.22 -7.52 -6.59
C ASN A 223 10.53 -8.88 -6.80
N ASP A 224 9.23 -8.89 -6.84
CA ASP A 224 8.37 -10.04 -7.12
C ASP A 224 7.11 -9.57 -7.88
N ALA A 225 6.10 -10.42 -8.00
CA ALA A 225 4.87 -10.08 -8.72
C ALA A 225 4.07 -8.91 -8.09
N VAL A 226 4.31 -8.57 -6.82
CA VAL A 226 3.46 -7.67 -6.03
C VAL A 226 4.23 -6.49 -5.43
N HIS A 227 5.49 -6.69 -5.05
CA HIS A 227 6.25 -5.72 -4.26
C HIS A 227 7.23 -4.92 -5.10
N PRO A 228 7.03 -3.59 -5.23
CA PRO A 228 7.98 -2.72 -5.90
C PRO A 228 9.30 -2.59 -5.14
N THR A 229 10.36 -2.32 -5.88
CA THR A 229 11.65 -1.86 -5.38
C THR A 229 11.61 -0.35 -5.08
N ARG A 230 12.70 0.21 -4.55
CA ARG A 230 12.86 1.68 -4.40
C ARG A 230 12.74 2.41 -5.75
N ALA A 231 13.33 1.86 -6.82
CA ALA A 231 13.19 2.40 -8.17
C ALA A 231 11.72 2.40 -8.62
N GLY A 232 11.01 1.29 -8.39
CA GLY A 232 9.59 1.19 -8.71
C GLY A 232 8.74 2.20 -7.95
N TYR A 233 8.98 2.38 -6.65
CA TYR A 233 8.25 3.40 -5.88
C TYR A 233 8.59 4.82 -6.35
N LEU A 234 9.87 5.14 -6.58
CA LEU A 234 10.31 6.48 -6.93
C LEU A 234 9.92 6.90 -8.35
N LEU A 235 10.17 6.03 -9.35
CA LEU A 235 10.08 6.39 -10.76
C LEU A 235 8.72 6.04 -11.40
N TRP A 236 8.03 5.05 -10.86
CA TRP A 236 6.81 4.51 -11.45
C TRP A 236 5.56 4.83 -10.61
N TRP A 237 5.59 4.57 -9.29
CA TRP A 237 4.44 4.78 -8.41
C TRP A 237 4.26 6.24 -7.97
N LEU A 238 5.32 6.87 -7.49
CA LEU A 238 5.27 8.23 -6.92
C LEU A 238 4.58 9.26 -7.82
N PRO A 239 4.84 9.33 -9.14
CA PRO A 239 4.16 10.29 -10.02
C PRO A 239 2.63 10.14 -10.01
N GLN A 240 2.10 8.91 -9.88
CA GLN A 240 0.66 8.67 -9.83
C GLN A 240 0.05 9.22 -8.54
N PHE A 241 0.73 9.00 -7.41
CA PHE A 241 0.28 9.54 -6.12
C PHE A 241 0.39 11.06 -6.05
N GLN A 242 1.45 11.64 -6.60
CA GLN A 242 1.60 13.09 -6.70
C GLN A 242 0.44 13.70 -7.48
N LYS A 243 0.08 13.10 -8.61
CA LYS A 243 -1.03 13.56 -9.45
C LYS A 243 -2.35 13.52 -8.70
N ILE A 244 -2.79 12.34 -8.23
CA ILE A 244 -4.10 12.20 -7.59
C ILE A 244 -4.23 13.02 -6.30
N LEU A 245 -3.17 13.08 -5.48
CA LEU A 245 -3.19 13.86 -4.26
C LEU A 245 -3.28 15.36 -4.55
N THR A 246 -2.58 15.85 -5.58
CA THR A 246 -2.70 17.25 -6.01
C THR A 246 -4.13 17.55 -6.48
N GLU A 247 -4.73 16.68 -7.29
CA GLU A 247 -6.09 16.85 -7.80
C GLU A 247 -7.15 16.85 -6.69
N VAL A 248 -7.01 15.93 -5.73
CA VAL A 248 -7.96 15.78 -4.61
C VAL A 248 -7.85 16.95 -3.64
N LEU A 249 -6.64 17.40 -3.32
CA LEU A 249 -6.40 18.48 -2.36
C LEU A 249 -6.53 19.89 -2.93
N ALA A 250 -6.66 20.03 -4.26
CA ALA A 250 -6.96 21.32 -4.90
C ALA A 250 -8.45 21.65 -4.93
N LYS A 251 -9.33 20.69 -4.60
CA LYS A 251 -10.79 20.85 -4.61
C LYS A 251 -11.35 21.40 -3.30
N GLU A 252 -10.50 21.53 -2.29
CA GLU A 252 -10.81 22.17 -1.00
C GLU A 252 -10.41 23.65 -1.01
#